data_c2e0ae5edb56f620ea02f28d379a16df
#
_entry.id   c2e0ae5edb56f620ea02f28d379a16df
#
_cell.length_a   1.000
_cell.length_b   1.000
_cell.length_c   1.000
_cell.angle_alpha   90.00
_cell.angle_beta   90.00
_cell.angle_gamma   90.00
#
_symmetry.space_group_name_H-M   'P 1'
#
loop_
_entity.id
_entity.type
_entity.pdbx_description
1 polymer ?
#
loop_
_entity_poly.entity_id
_entity_poly.type
_entity_poly.pdbx_seq_one_letter_code
_entity_poly.pdbx_strand_id
1 'polypeptide(L)'
;LAQIGIAPDLVLPADIDEAPRRGELPADYARRMAREKAEAAAALGTPEGAAILAGDTVVARGRMILPKTEAEAEARQCLGLLSGRRHRVIGGIALRFPDGRIVSRLVTSWVTMKRLSTAETEAYIATGDWKGKAGGYAIQGPAAAMIRHIDGSYSNIVGFSLYDIAAMLRGNGVVL
;
A
#
# COMPACT_ATOMS: atom_id res chain seq x y z
N LEU A 1 7.76 1.52 10.07
CA LEU A 1 7.56 2.36 11.27
C LEU A 1 8.85 2.44 12.08
N ALA A 2 9.60 1.36 12.24
CA ALA A 2 10.87 1.35 12.99
C ALA A 2 11.87 2.43 12.53
N GLN A 3 11.90 2.78 11.25
CA GLN A 3 12.77 3.85 10.71
C GLN A 3 12.51 5.24 11.33
N ILE A 4 11.32 5.45 11.89
CA ILE A 4 10.93 6.71 12.56
C ILE A 4 10.73 6.51 14.07
N GLY A 5 11.32 5.45 14.64
CA GLY A 5 11.29 5.17 16.07
C GLY A 5 9.97 4.63 16.61
N ILE A 6 9.01 4.28 15.73
CA ILE A 6 7.73 3.73 16.16
C ILE A 6 7.78 2.21 16.14
N ALA A 7 7.60 1.62 17.33
CA ALA A 7 7.35 0.19 17.49
C ALA A 7 5.87 -0.01 17.86
N PRO A 8 5.10 -0.81 17.10
CA PRO A 8 3.73 -1.13 17.52
C PRO A 8 3.76 -2.12 18.68
N ASP A 9 2.90 -1.90 19.69
CA ASP A 9 2.73 -2.83 20.81
C ASP A 9 2.08 -4.14 20.36
N LEU A 10 1.24 -4.05 19.31
CA LEU A 10 0.49 -5.19 18.77
C LEU A 10 0.34 -5.06 17.26
N VAL A 11 0.46 -6.18 16.54
CA VAL A 11 0.17 -6.27 15.11
C VAL A 11 -0.97 -7.26 14.91
N LEU A 12 -2.11 -6.76 14.43
CA LEU A 12 -3.32 -7.55 14.17
C LEU A 12 -3.60 -7.60 12.67
N PRO A 13 -3.52 -8.77 12.04
CA PRO A 13 -4.03 -8.94 10.69
C PRO A 13 -5.56 -8.77 10.68
N ALA A 14 -6.05 -7.81 9.92
CA ALA A 14 -7.48 -7.62 9.71
C ALA A 14 -7.90 -8.43 8.48
N ASP A 15 -8.70 -9.47 8.70
CA ASP A 15 -9.31 -10.25 7.62
C ASP A 15 -10.62 -9.59 7.21
N ILE A 16 -10.61 -8.91 6.06
CA ILE A 16 -11.77 -8.20 5.50
C ILE A 16 -11.90 -8.52 4.01
N ASP A 17 -13.09 -8.29 3.45
CA ASP A 17 -13.27 -8.35 2.01
C ASP A 17 -12.56 -7.19 1.31
N GLU A 18 -11.48 -7.48 0.62
CA GLU A 18 -10.68 -6.52 -0.14
C GLU A 18 -11.16 -6.36 -1.60
N ALA A 19 -12.32 -6.90 -1.99
CA ALA A 19 -12.79 -6.75 -3.36
C ALA A 19 -13.15 -5.28 -3.68
N PRO A 20 -12.67 -4.71 -4.80
CA PRO A 20 -13.11 -3.40 -5.27
C PRO A 20 -14.61 -3.41 -5.60
N ARG A 21 -15.33 -2.38 -5.18
CA ARG A 21 -16.75 -2.20 -5.52
C ARG A 21 -16.91 -1.80 -6.98
N ARG A 22 -18.05 -2.11 -7.57
CA ARG A 22 -18.33 -1.74 -8.97
C ARG A 22 -18.16 -0.25 -9.20
N GLY A 23 -17.26 0.13 -10.09
CA GLY A 23 -16.97 1.52 -10.44
C GLY A 23 -16.16 2.32 -9.41
N GLU A 24 -15.69 1.68 -8.35
CA GLU A 24 -14.90 2.33 -7.31
C GLU A 24 -13.57 2.86 -7.87
N LEU A 25 -13.27 4.11 -7.53
CA LEU A 25 -12.00 4.72 -7.94
C LEU A 25 -10.85 4.25 -7.04
N PRO A 26 -9.61 4.12 -7.57
CA PRO A 26 -8.47 3.66 -6.78
C PRO A 26 -8.23 4.43 -5.47
N ALA A 27 -8.50 5.74 -5.45
CA ALA A 27 -8.34 6.56 -4.25
C ALA A 27 -9.43 6.27 -3.20
N ASP A 28 -10.67 6.07 -3.65
CA ASP A 28 -11.78 5.77 -2.76
C ASP A 28 -11.63 4.36 -2.17
N TYR A 29 -11.20 3.41 -3.01
CA TYR A 29 -10.85 2.07 -2.58
C TYR A 29 -9.73 2.07 -1.52
N ALA A 30 -8.61 2.76 -1.75
CA ALA A 30 -7.52 2.83 -0.78
C ALA A 30 -7.97 3.43 0.56
N ARG A 31 -8.80 4.48 0.52
CA ARG A 31 -9.36 5.11 1.73
C ARG A 31 -10.29 4.17 2.47
N ARG A 32 -11.19 3.50 1.76
CA ARG A 32 -12.13 2.55 2.32
C ARG A 32 -11.40 1.39 2.99
N MET A 33 -10.45 0.77 2.30
CA MET A 33 -9.68 -0.36 2.84
C MET A 33 -8.93 0.02 4.11
N ALA A 34 -8.26 1.18 4.14
CA ALA A 34 -7.57 1.63 5.33
C ALA A 34 -8.52 1.80 6.53
N ARG A 35 -9.71 2.37 6.30
CA ARG A 35 -10.70 2.58 7.36
C ARG A 35 -11.33 1.26 7.83
N GLU A 36 -11.76 0.41 6.91
CA GLU A 36 -12.37 -0.89 7.22
C GLU A 36 -11.37 -1.79 7.97
N LYS A 37 -10.07 -1.77 7.61
CA LYS A 37 -9.02 -2.46 8.37
C LYS A 37 -8.86 -1.92 9.78
N ALA A 38 -8.94 -0.61 9.98
CA ALA A 38 -8.86 -0.01 11.33
C ALA A 38 -10.07 -0.40 12.19
N GLU A 39 -11.26 -0.43 11.60
CA GLU A 39 -12.50 -0.84 12.29
C GLU A 39 -12.48 -2.34 12.62
N ALA A 40 -12.05 -3.19 11.68
CA ALA A 40 -11.93 -4.62 11.90
C ALA A 40 -10.91 -4.95 13.00
N ALA A 41 -9.74 -4.29 12.99
CA ALA A 41 -8.74 -4.45 14.05
C ALA A 41 -9.29 -4.05 15.42
N ALA A 42 -10.10 -3.00 15.50
CA ALA A 42 -10.75 -2.59 16.75
C ALA A 42 -11.74 -3.66 17.27
N ALA A 43 -12.44 -4.33 16.37
CA ALA A 43 -13.39 -5.39 16.73
C ALA A 43 -12.72 -6.67 17.24
N LEU A 44 -11.44 -6.89 16.90
CA LEU A 44 -10.65 -8.03 17.39
C LEU A 44 -10.20 -7.88 18.85
N GLY A 45 -10.42 -6.72 19.45
CA GLY A 45 -10.00 -6.39 20.81
C GLY A 45 -8.59 -5.85 20.87
N THR A 46 -8.49 -4.54 21.04
CA THR A 46 -7.21 -3.84 21.26
C THR A 46 -7.08 -3.45 22.73
N PRO A 47 -5.86 -3.25 23.25
CA PRO A 47 -5.65 -2.75 24.59
C PRO A 47 -6.42 -1.45 24.84
N GLU A 48 -6.87 -1.25 26.07
CA GLU A 48 -7.57 -0.04 26.46
C GLU A 48 -6.67 1.19 26.23
N GLY A 49 -7.21 2.24 25.64
CA GLY A 49 -6.46 3.44 25.30
C GLY A 49 -5.59 3.35 24.04
N ALA A 50 -5.56 2.21 23.35
CA ALA A 50 -4.74 2.04 22.16
C ALA A 50 -5.28 2.82 20.96
N ALA A 51 -4.38 3.47 20.24
CA ALA A 51 -4.66 3.98 18.89
C ALA A 51 -4.32 2.90 17.84
N ILE A 52 -5.14 2.78 16.81
CA ILE A 52 -4.99 1.79 15.74
C ILE A 52 -4.53 2.50 14.48
N LEU A 53 -3.37 2.11 13.97
CA LEU A 53 -2.89 2.53 12.66
C LEU A 53 -3.12 1.40 11.65
N ALA A 54 -3.90 1.69 10.63
CA ALA A 54 -4.12 0.77 9.52
C ALA A 54 -3.86 1.45 8.18
N GLY A 55 -3.58 0.66 7.15
CA GLY A 55 -3.40 1.19 5.81
C GLY A 55 -3.58 0.14 4.73
N ASP A 56 -3.69 0.65 3.52
CA ASP A 56 -3.74 -0.17 2.32
C ASP A 56 -2.97 0.49 1.19
N THR A 57 -2.34 -0.32 0.34
CA THR A 57 -1.54 0.15 -0.79
C THR A 57 -2.11 -0.35 -2.09
N VAL A 58 -2.45 0.58 -2.96
CA VAL A 58 -3.09 0.31 -4.25
C VAL A 58 -2.19 0.74 -5.39
N VAL A 59 -1.90 -0.18 -6.30
CA VAL A 59 -1.26 0.14 -7.59
C VAL A 59 -2.34 0.36 -8.63
N ALA A 60 -2.30 1.51 -9.32
CA ALA A 60 -3.34 1.86 -10.27
C ALA A 60 -2.78 2.42 -11.58
N ARG A 61 -3.32 1.93 -12.71
CA ARG A 61 -3.10 2.46 -14.04
C ARG A 61 -4.37 3.18 -14.53
N GLY A 62 -4.35 4.51 -14.56
CA GLY A 62 -5.55 5.28 -14.82
C GLY A 62 -6.62 4.98 -13.75
N ARG A 63 -7.79 4.48 -14.15
CA ARG A 63 -8.87 4.08 -13.23
C ARG A 63 -8.81 2.61 -12.82
N MET A 64 -7.93 1.83 -13.44
CA MET A 64 -7.80 0.40 -13.18
C MET A 64 -6.97 0.18 -11.92
N ILE A 65 -7.52 -0.54 -10.96
CA ILE A 65 -6.81 -1.08 -9.81
C ILE A 65 -6.13 -2.37 -10.26
N LEU A 66 -4.84 -2.51 -10.01
CA LEU A 66 -4.11 -3.74 -10.26
C LEU A 66 -4.15 -4.61 -9.00
N PRO A 67 -4.46 -5.92 -9.14
CA PRO A 67 -4.62 -6.80 -7.99
C PRO A 67 -3.30 -7.06 -7.26
N LYS A 68 -3.39 -7.60 -6.06
CA LYS A 68 -2.32 -8.38 -5.45
C LYS A 68 -2.21 -9.68 -6.25
N THR A 69 -1.01 -10.02 -6.69
CA THR A 69 -0.80 -11.15 -7.58
C THR A 69 -0.47 -12.41 -6.79
N GLU A 70 -1.20 -13.50 -7.04
CA GLU A 70 -0.98 -14.79 -6.41
C GLU A 70 -0.50 -15.86 -7.42
N ALA A 71 -0.69 -15.60 -8.72
CA ALA A 71 -0.24 -16.46 -9.80
C ALA A 71 0.74 -15.73 -10.74
N GLU A 72 1.69 -16.47 -11.31
CA GLU A 72 2.66 -15.91 -12.27
C GLU A 72 2.01 -15.25 -13.49
N ALA A 73 0.91 -15.80 -13.96
CA ALA A 73 0.18 -15.23 -15.10
C ALA A 73 -0.36 -13.83 -14.79
N GLU A 74 -0.88 -13.62 -13.57
CA GLU A 74 -1.35 -12.31 -13.10
C GLU A 74 -0.18 -11.33 -12.98
N ALA A 75 0.96 -11.78 -12.43
CA ALA A 75 2.15 -10.96 -12.31
C ALA A 75 2.68 -10.53 -13.69
N ARG A 76 2.76 -11.46 -14.67
CA ARG A 76 3.13 -11.14 -16.05
C ARG A 76 2.18 -10.13 -16.67
N GLN A 77 0.88 -10.29 -16.45
CA GLN A 77 -0.13 -9.34 -16.95
C GLN A 77 0.06 -7.95 -16.33
N CYS A 78 0.23 -7.86 -15.00
CA CYS A 78 0.48 -6.60 -14.30
C CYS A 78 1.75 -5.92 -14.81
N LEU A 79 2.87 -6.64 -14.90
CA LEU A 79 4.14 -6.12 -15.41
C LEU A 79 3.99 -5.62 -16.86
N GLY A 80 3.27 -6.34 -17.71
CA GLY A 80 2.98 -5.91 -19.08
C GLY A 80 2.15 -4.62 -19.14
N LEU A 81 1.21 -4.45 -18.21
CA LEU A 81 0.42 -3.22 -18.10
C LEU A 81 1.27 -2.04 -17.61
N LEU A 82 2.30 -2.26 -16.79
CA LEU A 82 3.17 -1.25 -16.19
C LEU A 82 4.42 -0.93 -17.02
N SER A 83 4.88 -1.87 -17.84
CA SER A 83 6.09 -1.76 -18.66
C SER A 83 6.09 -0.50 -19.53
N GLY A 84 7.14 0.31 -19.40
CA GLY A 84 7.33 1.56 -20.12
C GLY A 84 6.38 2.69 -19.74
N ARG A 85 5.69 2.60 -18.60
CA ARG A 85 4.63 3.54 -18.23
C ARG A 85 4.80 4.11 -16.84
N ARG A 86 4.16 5.27 -16.65
CA ARG A 86 3.95 5.89 -15.34
C ARG A 86 2.62 5.40 -14.77
N HIS A 87 2.63 5.04 -13.50
CA HIS A 87 1.46 4.59 -12.76
C HIS A 87 1.44 5.15 -11.35
N ARG A 88 0.31 5.04 -10.67
CA ARG A 88 0.14 5.54 -9.31
C ARG A 88 0.28 4.40 -8.31
N VAL A 89 0.90 4.73 -7.18
CA VAL A 89 0.81 3.96 -5.94
C VAL A 89 0.11 4.84 -4.92
N ILE A 90 -1.06 4.43 -4.49
CA ILE A 90 -1.93 5.19 -3.61
C ILE A 90 -1.98 4.47 -2.27
N GLY A 91 -1.42 5.11 -1.24
CA GLY A 91 -1.51 4.65 0.14
C GLY A 91 -2.72 5.27 0.84
N GLY A 92 -3.60 4.45 1.36
CA GLY A 92 -4.60 4.84 2.33
C GLY A 92 -4.05 4.65 3.74
N ILE A 93 -4.19 5.65 4.60
CA ILE A 93 -3.81 5.60 6.00
C ILE A 93 -5.03 5.93 6.85
N ALA A 94 -5.31 5.13 7.87
CA ALA A 94 -6.35 5.41 8.86
C ALA A 94 -5.76 5.30 10.26
N LEU A 95 -6.03 6.30 11.09
CA LEU A 95 -5.69 6.32 12.50
C LEU A 95 -7.01 6.40 13.28
N ARG A 96 -7.33 5.32 14.02
CA ARG A 96 -8.51 5.23 14.87
C ARG A 96 -8.11 5.40 16.32
N PHE A 97 -8.80 6.26 17.01
CA PHE A 97 -8.57 6.58 18.42
C PHE A 97 -9.49 5.77 19.34
N PRO A 98 -9.18 5.69 20.65
CA PRO A 98 -10.00 4.96 21.63
C PRO A 98 -11.43 5.47 21.73
N ASP A 99 -11.68 6.73 21.46
CA ASP A 99 -13.01 7.37 21.44
C ASP A 99 -13.84 6.99 20.17
N GLY A 100 -13.28 6.16 19.27
CA GLY A 100 -13.90 5.74 18.02
C GLY A 100 -13.70 6.70 16.85
N ARG A 101 -13.13 7.87 17.06
CA ARG A 101 -12.82 8.84 15.99
C ARG A 101 -11.77 8.26 15.03
N ILE A 102 -12.01 8.39 13.73
CA ILE A 102 -11.07 7.95 12.67
C ILE A 102 -10.65 9.14 11.84
N VAL A 103 -9.35 9.36 11.76
CA VAL A 103 -8.71 10.29 10.83
C VAL A 103 -8.09 9.47 9.70
N SER A 104 -8.30 9.87 8.46
CA SER A 104 -7.71 9.16 7.31
C SER A 104 -7.02 10.12 6.35
N ARG A 105 -5.98 9.63 5.68
CA ARG A 105 -5.21 10.36 4.67
C ARG A 105 -4.96 9.47 3.46
N LEU A 106 -4.91 10.09 2.28
CA LEU A 106 -4.44 9.46 1.05
C LEU A 106 -3.11 10.07 0.66
N VAL A 107 -2.18 9.23 0.29
CA VAL A 107 -0.88 9.63 -0.24
C VAL A 107 -0.70 9.01 -1.61
N THR A 108 -0.41 9.83 -2.61
CA THR A 108 -0.18 9.35 -3.98
C THR A 108 1.27 9.54 -4.35
N SER A 109 1.90 8.46 -4.76
CA SER A 109 3.23 8.49 -5.39
C SER A 109 3.12 7.97 -6.82
N TRP A 110 3.97 8.52 -7.69
CA TRP A 110 4.04 8.10 -9.07
C TRP A 110 5.32 7.31 -9.30
N VAL A 111 5.18 6.19 -9.99
CA VAL A 111 6.30 5.32 -10.35
C VAL A 111 6.35 5.22 -11.86
N THR A 112 7.53 5.44 -12.44
CA THR A 112 7.78 5.21 -13.87
C THR A 112 8.64 3.97 -14.02
N MET A 113 8.07 2.94 -14.60
CA MET A 113 8.77 1.70 -14.94
C MET A 113 9.42 1.82 -16.32
N LYS A 114 10.65 1.30 -16.47
CA LYS A 114 11.30 1.18 -17.79
C LYS A 114 10.49 0.23 -18.68
N ARG A 115 10.69 0.27 -19.98
CA ARG A 115 10.19 -0.76 -20.88
C ARG A 115 10.91 -2.07 -20.57
N LEU A 116 10.16 -3.11 -20.25
CA LEU A 116 10.66 -4.44 -19.95
C LEU A 116 10.71 -5.27 -21.22
N SER A 117 11.78 -6.01 -21.42
CA SER A 117 11.85 -7.09 -22.37
C SER A 117 11.20 -8.35 -21.79
N THR A 118 10.91 -9.32 -22.65
CA THR A 118 10.42 -10.64 -22.20
C THR A 118 11.42 -11.30 -21.24
N ALA A 119 12.71 -11.28 -21.57
CA ALA A 119 13.75 -11.86 -20.71
C ALA A 119 13.80 -11.24 -19.32
N GLU A 120 13.67 -9.91 -19.21
CA GLU A 120 13.63 -9.21 -17.92
C GLU A 120 12.37 -9.54 -17.12
N THR A 121 11.24 -9.65 -17.78
CA THR A 121 9.98 -10.06 -17.16
C THR A 121 10.12 -11.47 -16.58
N GLU A 122 10.61 -12.43 -17.37
CA GLU A 122 10.77 -13.82 -16.91
C GLU A 122 11.83 -13.95 -15.80
N ALA A 123 12.92 -13.21 -15.89
CA ALA A 123 13.92 -13.17 -14.83
C ALA A 123 13.34 -12.64 -13.50
N TYR A 124 12.49 -11.62 -13.58
CA TYR A 124 11.80 -11.11 -12.38
C TYR A 124 10.75 -12.10 -11.85
N ILE A 125 9.96 -12.73 -12.72
CA ILE A 125 8.98 -13.74 -12.33
C ILE A 125 9.67 -14.90 -11.58
N ALA A 126 10.83 -15.33 -12.06
CA ALA A 126 11.60 -16.40 -11.43
C ALA A 126 12.06 -16.09 -10.00
N THR A 127 12.13 -14.81 -9.61
CA THR A 127 12.50 -14.42 -8.22
C THR A 127 11.39 -14.72 -7.22
N GLY A 128 10.13 -14.83 -7.64
CA GLY A 128 8.98 -14.95 -6.74
C GLY A 128 8.62 -13.68 -5.97
N ASP A 129 9.37 -12.57 -6.11
CA ASP A 129 9.20 -11.33 -5.33
C ASP A 129 7.90 -10.57 -5.65
N TRP A 130 7.20 -10.99 -6.68
CA TRP A 130 5.90 -10.48 -7.09
C TRP A 130 4.73 -11.00 -6.26
N LYS A 131 4.91 -12.14 -5.57
CA LYS A 131 3.82 -12.84 -4.88
C LYS A 131 3.25 -11.99 -3.73
N GLY A 132 1.92 -11.86 -3.68
CA GLY A 132 1.21 -11.03 -2.70
C GLY A 132 1.39 -9.52 -2.89
N LYS A 133 2.01 -9.06 -3.99
CA LYS A 133 2.28 -7.62 -4.21
C LYS A 133 1.25 -7.00 -5.13
N ALA A 134 0.72 -5.84 -4.73
CA ALA A 134 -0.15 -5.03 -5.56
C ALA A 134 0.56 -4.65 -6.87
N GLY A 135 -0.05 -4.94 -8.02
CA GLY A 135 0.56 -4.70 -9.32
C GLY A 135 1.75 -5.61 -9.64
N GLY A 136 2.00 -6.65 -8.85
CA GLY A 136 2.98 -7.69 -9.11
C GLY A 136 4.44 -7.26 -8.96
N TYR A 137 4.77 -6.27 -8.13
CA TYR A 137 6.16 -5.92 -7.86
C TYR A 137 6.37 -5.32 -6.46
N ALA A 138 7.57 -5.51 -5.92
CA ALA A 138 8.03 -4.86 -4.69
C ALA A 138 9.21 -3.94 -4.99
N ILE A 139 9.06 -2.63 -4.73
CA ILE A 139 10.10 -1.63 -5.04
C ILE A 139 11.41 -1.83 -4.25
N GLN A 140 11.33 -2.50 -3.09
CA GLN A 140 12.48 -2.79 -2.23
C GLN A 140 13.32 -3.98 -2.72
N GLY A 141 12.78 -4.79 -3.63
CA GLY A 141 13.43 -5.99 -4.13
C GLY A 141 14.06 -5.79 -5.51
N PRO A 142 14.23 -6.87 -6.28
CA PRO A 142 14.82 -6.85 -7.62
C PRO A 142 14.11 -5.92 -8.60
N ALA A 143 12.81 -5.62 -8.39
CA ALA A 143 12.07 -4.65 -9.18
C ALA A 143 12.66 -3.23 -9.13
N ALA A 144 13.48 -2.91 -8.13
CA ALA A 144 14.15 -1.59 -8.07
C ALA A 144 14.96 -1.30 -9.36
N ALA A 145 15.56 -2.32 -9.98
CA ALA A 145 16.28 -2.19 -11.25
C ALA A 145 15.39 -1.86 -12.46
N MET A 146 14.07 -2.04 -12.32
CA MET A 146 13.08 -1.75 -13.34
C MET A 146 12.45 -0.35 -13.17
N ILE A 147 12.67 0.30 -12.03
CA ILE A 147 12.09 1.62 -11.72
C ILE A 147 13.03 2.71 -12.21
N ARG A 148 12.55 3.52 -13.16
CA ARG A 148 13.30 4.63 -13.75
C ARG A 148 13.19 5.92 -12.94
N HIS A 149 12.02 6.16 -12.35
CA HIS A 149 11.75 7.42 -11.66
C HIS A 149 10.62 7.26 -10.64
N ILE A 150 10.72 7.98 -9.54
CA ILE A 150 9.70 8.11 -8.50
C ILE A 150 9.43 9.61 -8.31
N ASP A 151 8.14 9.95 -8.22
CA ASP A 151 7.67 11.28 -7.86
C ASP A 151 6.70 11.12 -6.68
N GLY A 152 7.12 11.58 -5.50
CA GLY A 152 6.42 11.40 -4.23
C GLY A 152 7.21 10.60 -3.19
N SER A 153 6.51 9.95 -2.28
CA SER A 153 7.11 9.24 -1.15
C SER A 153 7.49 7.80 -1.50
N TYR A 154 8.78 7.47 -1.37
CA TYR A 154 9.26 6.09 -1.47
C TYR A 154 8.63 5.19 -0.41
N SER A 155 8.56 5.64 0.84
CA SER A 155 7.98 4.86 1.92
C SER A 155 6.48 4.58 1.72
N ASN A 156 5.75 5.48 1.03
CA ASN A 156 4.38 5.22 0.60
C ASN A 156 4.30 4.04 -0.39
N ILE A 157 5.25 3.93 -1.31
CA ILE A 157 5.29 2.83 -2.29
C ILE A 157 5.61 1.50 -1.60
N VAL A 158 6.45 1.54 -0.55
CA VAL A 158 6.77 0.37 0.28
C VAL A 158 5.55 -0.13 1.05
N GLY A 159 4.66 0.78 1.47
CA GLY A 159 3.44 0.45 2.20
C GLY A 159 2.88 1.57 3.05
N PHE A 160 3.74 2.37 3.71
CA PHE A 160 3.32 3.48 4.55
C PHE A 160 4.14 4.75 4.31
N SER A 161 3.48 5.87 4.02
CA SER A 161 4.14 7.18 4.03
C SER A 161 4.52 7.54 5.47
N LEU A 162 5.80 7.36 5.80
CA LEU A 162 6.30 7.61 7.15
C LEU A 162 6.15 9.09 7.55
N TYR A 163 6.35 10.01 6.60
CA TYR A 163 6.11 11.43 6.81
C TYR A 163 4.66 11.73 7.21
N ASP A 164 3.71 11.18 6.46
CA ASP A 164 2.28 11.42 6.70
C ASP A 164 1.81 10.77 7.99
N ILE A 165 2.31 9.58 8.32
CA ILE A 165 2.03 8.92 9.60
C ILE A 165 2.55 9.77 10.77
N ALA A 166 3.81 10.20 10.72
CA ALA A 166 4.38 11.05 11.77
C ALA A 166 3.59 12.35 11.93
N ALA A 167 3.20 12.98 10.82
CA ALA A 167 2.38 14.19 10.85
C ALA A 167 0.98 13.95 11.44
N MET A 168 0.33 12.81 11.08
CA MET A 168 -0.97 12.45 11.63
C MET A 168 -0.90 12.16 13.12
N LEU A 169 0.11 11.42 13.58
CA LEU A 169 0.29 11.10 14.99
C LEU A 169 0.53 12.37 15.82
N ARG A 170 1.51 13.21 15.42
CA ARG A 170 1.79 14.49 16.12
C ARG A 170 0.59 15.43 16.11
N GLY A 171 -0.10 15.58 14.97
CA GLY A 171 -1.27 16.43 14.85
C GLY A 171 -2.47 15.99 15.70
N ASN A 172 -2.43 14.77 16.24
CA ASN A 172 -3.44 14.22 17.13
C ASN A 172 -2.91 13.93 18.54
N GLY A 173 -1.80 14.59 18.94
CA GLY A 173 -1.28 14.56 20.30
C GLY A 173 -0.47 13.32 20.68
N VAL A 174 -0.12 12.46 19.72
CA VAL A 174 0.78 11.32 19.95
C VAL A 174 2.22 11.80 19.88
N VAL A 175 2.96 11.62 20.96
CA VAL A 175 4.40 11.92 21.03
C VAL A 175 5.16 10.79 20.37
N LEU A 176 6.10 11.13 19.48
CA LEU A 176 6.97 10.17 18.78
C LEU A 176 8.36 10.19 19.39
#